data_56896d54c5939c61d9db53e07aa8b45f
#
_entry.id   56896d54c5939c61d9db53e07aa8b45f
#
_cell.length_a   1.000
_cell.length_b   1.000
_cell.length_c   1.000
_cell.angle_alpha   90.00
_cell.angle_beta   90.00
_cell.angle_gamma   90.00
#
_symmetry.space_group_name_H-M   'P 1'
#
loop_
_entity.id
_entity.type
_entity.pdbx_description
1 polymer ?
#
loop_
_entity_poly.entity_id
_entity_poly.type
_entity_poly.pdbx_seq_one_letter_code
_entity_poly.pdbx_strand_id
1 'polypeptide(L)'
;MEEVGDLIGRGFRVWRNNLNLCLPFLFSFALSIIALLPILAAFFYTFGPMENLDSITSEDMLAKIEGSALVWAAAFLLSALLLTGVSAFFTAAAIGMAGRALETGIASTGDMWAAGKKHFLNMFLASILTGFMVIAGMVFLLPGIALLPQPFQPEPQAMGLLITGVVLFMLYALSMSLLLAVVPYALVTDDLGPVKAVWSSVGFFRYNKFDVLVLWLAVVAISLGLQMIGGAVSAGENVSFQPLSAVTGLVNVLVLSPLTTVWWTRLYMSRTGKLLDSGVKNPW
;
A
#
# COMPACT_ATOMS: atom_id res chain seq x y z
N MET A 1 -8.81 -28.41 2.85
CA MET A 1 -8.43 -26.96 2.78
C MET A 1 -6.94 -26.89 3.05
N GLU A 2 -6.22 -26.05 2.29
CA GLU A 2 -4.78 -25.86 2.49
C GLU A 2 -4.52 -25.06 3.78
N GLU A 3 -3.56 -25.50 4.61
CA GLU A 3 -3.17 -24.76 5.81
C GLU A 3 -2.38 -23.48 5.41
N VAL A 4 -2.49 -22.42 6.23
CA VAL A 4 -1.80 -21.13 5.92
C VAL A 4 -0.28 -21.32 5.86
N GLY A 5 0.29 -22.21 6.67
CA GLY A 5 1.71 -22.54 6.62
C GLY A 5 2.16 -23.12 5.29
N ASP A 6 1.39 -24.08 4.75
CA ASP A 6 1.64 -24.68 3.42
C ASP A 6 1.47 -23.64 2.30
N LEU A 7 0.45 -22.76 2.44
CA LEU A 7 0.22 -21.68 1.50
C LEU A 7 1.43 -20.74 1.40
N ILE A 8 2.01 -20.37 2.54
CA ILE A 8 3.22 -19.52 2.61
C ILE A 8 4.41 -20.23 1.93
N GLY A 9 4.66 -21.50 2.28
CA GLY A 9 5.77 -22.27 1.73
C GLY A 9 5.66 -22.49 0.23
N ARG A 10 4.46 -22.80 -0.28
CA ARG A 10 4.21 -22.99 -1.72
C ARG A 10 4.25 -21.64 -2.46
N GLY A 11 3.72 -20.57 -1.87
CA GLY A 11 3.81 -19.22 -2.44
C GLY A 11 5.25 -18.76 -2.60
N PHE A 12 6.12 -19.03 -1.63
CA PHE A 12 7.55 -18.75 -1.74
C PHE A 12 8.20 -19.50 -2.90
N ARG A 13 7.83 -20.78 -3.10
CA ARG A 13 8.33 -21.58 -4.23
C ARG A 13 7.89 -21.02 -5.58
N VAL A 14 6.63 -20.59 -5.71
CA VAL A 14 6.11 -19.95 -6.92
C VAL A 14 6.87 -18.67 -7.24
N TRP A 15 7.09 -17.81 -6.24
CA TRP A 15 7.87 -16.59 -6.39
C TRP A 15 9.31 -16.88 -6.82
N ARG A 16 10.00 -17.80 -6.15
CA ARG A 16 11.39 -18.16 -6.46
C ARG A 16 11.57 -18.67 -7.90
N ASN A 17 10.58 -19.40 -8.40
CA ASN A 17 10.60 -19.94 -9.75
C ASN A 17 10.16 -18.92 -10.81
N ASN A 18 9.58 -17.77 -10.40
CA ASN A 18 9.05 -16.74 -11.28
C ASN A 18 9.49 -15.35 -10.83
N LEU A 19 10.79 -15.05 -10.91
CA LEU A 19 11.33 -13.74 -10.53
C LEU A 19 10.75 -12.58 -11.34
N ASN A 20 10.15 -12.84 -12.50
CA ASN A 20 9.38 -11.86 -13.27
C ASN A 20 8.25 -11.21 -12.46
N LEU A 21 7.75 -11.86 -11.40
CA LEU A 21 6.77 -11.29 -10.47
C LEU A 21 7.25 -10.03 -9.74
N CYS A 22 8.56 -9.74 -9.77
CA CYS A 22 9.11 -8.49 -9.24
C CYS A 22 8.92 -7.30 -10.18
N LEU A 23 8.73 -7.53 -11.49
CA LEU A 23 8.67 -6.47 -12.51
C LEU A 23 7.57 -5.43 -12.26
N PRO A 24 6.32 -5.78 -11.92
CA PRO A 24 5.29 -4.78 -11.64
C PRO A 24 5.69 -3.83 -10.54
N PHE A 25 6.37 -4.31 -9.51
CA PHE A 25 6.80 -3.50 -8.35
C PHE A 25 7.97 -2.59 -8.71
N LEU A 26 8.92 -3.06 -9.53
CA LEU A 26 10.02 -2.23 -10.04
C LEU A 26 9.49 -1.09 -10.91
N PHE A 27 8.59 -1.38 -11.84
CA PHE A 27 7.96 -0.35 -12.67
C PHE A 27 7.10 0.61 -11.85
N SER A 28 6.35 0.09 -10.87
CA SER A 28 5.58 0.92 -9.93
C SER A 28 6.50 1.88 -9.18
N PHE A 29 7.60 1.38 -8.63
CA PHE A 29 8.58 2.19 -7.92
C PHE A 29 9.18 3.29 -8.80
N ALA A 30 9.66 2.94 -10.01
CA ALA A 30 10.24 3.90 -10.94
C ALA A 30 9.24 4.99 -11.35
N LEU A 31 8.00 4.62 -11.68
CA LEU A 31 6.96 5.57 -12.06
C LEU A 31 6.42 6.39 -10.89
N SER A 32 6.50 5.88 -9.66
CA SER A 32 6.12 6.65 -8.46
C SER A 32 7.06 7.84 -8.24
N ILE A 33 8.33 7.74 -8.60
CA ILE A 33 9.28 8.87 -8.57
C ILE A 33 8.82 9.97 -9.53
N ILE A 34 8.38 9.60 -10.72
CA ILE A 34 7.85 10.56 -11.72
C ILE A 34 6.55 11.19 -11.22
N ALA A 35 5.71 10.43 -10.55
CA ALA A 35 4.45 10.92 -9.99
C ALA A 35 4.63 11.96 -8.86
N LEU A 36 5.83 12.09 -8.29
CA LEU A 36 6.17 13.11 -7.29
C LEU A 36 6.65 14.44 -7.91
N LEU A 37 6.88 14.50 -9.23
CA LEU A 37 7.34 15.71 -9.90
C LEU A 37 6.46 16.96 -9.65
N PRO A 38 5.12 16.88 -9.53
CA PRO A 38 4.32 18.05 -9.20
C PRO A 38 4.66 18.66 -7.85
N ILE A 39 4.97 17.84 -6.83
CA ILE A 39 5.41 18.32 -5.52
C ILE A 39 6.77 18.99 -5.63
N LEU A 40 7.70 18.40 -6.38
CA LEU A 40 9.01 18.98 -6.63
C LEU A 40 8.90 20.31 -7.38
N ALA A 41 8.02 20.41 -8.37
CA ALA A 41 7.75 21.63 -9.09
C ALA A 41 7.16 22.72 -8.17
N ALA A 42 6.22 22.39 -7.29
CA ALA A 42 5.67 23.30 -6.30
C ALA A 42 6.75 23.79 -5.33
N PHE A 43 7.67 22.92 -4.94
CA PHE A 43 8.82 23.29 -4.10
C PHE A 43 9.69 24.35 -4.77
N PHE A 44 10.15 24.11 -6.01
CA PHE A 44 10.95 25.09 -6.74
C PHE A 44 10.20 26.37 -7.07
N TYR A 45 8.89 26.30 -7.31
CA TYR A 45 8.07 27.48 -7.49
C TYR A 45 8.01 28.36 -6.23
N THR A 46 7.90 27.73 -5.05
CA THR A 46 7.74 28.45 -3.78
C THR A 46 9.07 28.98 -3.24
N PHE A 47 10.13 28.18 -3.31
CA PHE A 47 11.42 28.50 -2.68
C PHE A 47 12.50 28.94 -3.64
N GLY A 48 12.33 28.69 -4.94
CA GLY A 48 13.35 28.95 -5.95
C GLY A 48 14.49 27.93 -5.93
N PRO A 49 15.67 28.27 -6.48
CA PRO A 49 16.85 27.41 -6.50
C PRO A 49 17.32 27.06 -5.07
N MET A 50 17.88 25.87 -4.89
CA MET A 50 18.35 25.35 -3.58
C MET A 50 19.43 26.23 -2.92
N GLU A 51 20.17 27.00 -3.70
CA GLU A 51 21.22 27.92 -3.23
C GLU A 51 20.69 29.00 -2.29
N ASN A 52 19.41 29.32 -2.34
CA ASN A 52 18.78 30.35 -1.54
C ASN A 52 18.18 29.82 -0.23
N LEU A 53 18.17 28.50 0.00
CA LEU A 53 17.51 27.90 1.16
C LEU A 53 18.17 28.24 2.49
N ASP A 54 19.50 28.36 2.50
CA ASP A 54 20.26 28.65 3.72
C ASP A 54 19.99 30.07 4.26
N SER A 55 19.41 30.96 3.43
CA SER A 55 19.09 32.34 3.81
C SER A 55 17.62 32.53 4.26
N ILE A 56 16.78 31.49 4.17
CA ILE A 56 15.34 31.57 4.46
C ILE A 56 15.12 31.27 5.95
N THR A 57 14.53 32.23 6.67
CA THR A 57 14.12 32.00 8.05
C THR A 57 12.87 31.09 8.12
N SER A 58 12.60 30.49 9.27
CA SER A 58 11.40 29.66 9.47
C SER A 58 10.09 30.45 9.25
N GLU A 59 10.09 31.75 9.60
CA GLU A 59 8.94 32.63 9.39
C GLU A 59 8.71 32.93 7.91
N ASP A 60 9.79 33.23 7.15
CA ASP A 60 9.72 33.43 5.71
C ASP A 60 9.25 32.15 4.97
N MET A 61 9.68 31.01 5.46
CA MET A 61 9.27 29.71 4.92
C MET A 61 7.77 29.50 5.07
N LEU A 62 7.23 29.80 6.25
CA LEU A 62 5.79 29.68 6.53
C LEU A 62 4.99 30.65 5.65
N ALA A 63 5.40 31.93 5.59
CA ALA A 63 4.75 32.95 4.77
C ALA A 63 4.74 32.59 3.27
N LYS A 64 5.83 32.02 2.74
CA LYS A 64 5.90 31.54 1.36
C LYS A 64 4.96 30.36 1.10
N ILE A 65 4.87 29.41 2.02
CA ILE A 65 3.94 28.26 1.93
C ILE A 65 2.50 28.78 1.95
N GLU A 66 2.15 29.67 2.88
CA GLU A 66 0.82 30.27 2.95
C GLU A 66 0.46 31.02 1.67
N GLY A 67 1.38 31.85 1.14
CA GLY A 67 1.20 32.57 -0.12
C GLY A 67 1.05 31.67 -1.35
N SER A 68 1.54 30.42 -1.30
CA SER A 68 1.47 29.43 -2.37
C SER A 68 0.59 28.21 -2.02
N ALA A 69 -0.28 28.31 -1.02
CA ALA A 69 -1.10 27.19 -0.51
C ALA A 69 -1.90 26.49 -1.60
N LEU A 70 -2.47 27.24 -2.57
CA LEU A 70 -3.21 26.67 -3.70
C LEU A 70 -2.31 25.82 -4.61
N VAL A 71 -1.06 26.26 -4.86
CA VAL A 71 -0.08 25.51 -5.65
C VAL A 71 0.29 24.22 -4.98
N TRP A 72 0.53 24.26 -3.66
CA TRP A 72 0.80 23.07 -2.86
C TRP A 72 -0.39 22.10 -2.84
N ALA A 73 -1.61 22.61 -2.61
CA ALA A 73 -2.81 21.79 -2.64
C ALA A 73 -3.01 21.11 -4.00
N ALA A 74 -2.83 21.83 -5.09
CA ALA A 74 -2.92 21.28 -6.44
C ALA A 74 -1.81 20.24 -6.72
N ALA A 75 -0.58 20.51 -6.30
CA ALA A 75 0.55 19.60 -6.47
C ALA A 75 0.35 18.29 -5.67
N PHE A 76 -0.10 18.38 -4.42
CA PHE A 76 -0.41 17.20 -3.61
C PHE A 76 -1.56 16.39 -4.20
N LEU A 77 -2.65 17.05 -4.62
CA LEU A 77 -3.79 16.36 -5.24
C LEU A 77 -3.37 15.65 -6.53
N LEU A 78 -2.63 16.33 -7.40
CA LEU A 78 -2.15 15.76 -8.66
C LEU A 78 -1.21 14.58 -8.40
N SER A 79 -0.23 14.73 -7.49
CA SER A 79 0.68 13.65 -7.13
C SER A 79 -0.06 12.46 -6.50
N ALA A 80 -1.05 12.70 -5.64
CA ALA A 80 -1.87 11.65 -5.04
C ALA A 80 -2.66 10.87 -6.10
N LEU A 81 -3.26 11.57 -7.08
CA LEU A 81 -3.97 10.92 -8.19
C LEU A 81 -3.02 10.12 -9.09
N LEU A 82 -1.85 10.65 -9.41
CA LEU A 82 -0.84 9.95 -10.21
C LEU A 82 -0.32 8.71 -9.48
N LEU A 83 0.03 8.83 -8.19
CA LEU A 83 0.49 7.71 -7.37
C LEU A 83 -0.59 6.62 -7.25
N THR A 84 -1.84 7.02 -7.04
CA THR A 84 -2.97 6.08 -6.98
C THR A 84 -3.16 5.37 -8.34
N GLY A 85 -3.03 6.09 -9.45
CA GLY A 85 -3.11 5.52 -10.79
C GLY A 85 -1.99 4.52 -11.06
N VAL A 86 -0.74 4.89 -10.77
CA VAL A 86 0.44 4.00 -10.90
C VAL A 86 0.24 2.75 -10.04
N SER A 87 -0.10 2.94 -8.77
CA SER A 87 -0.33 1.83 -7.83
C SER A 87 -1.45 0.91 -8.31
N ALA A 88 -2.59 1.46 -8.74
CA ALA A 88 -3.73 0.68 -9.22
C ALA A 88 -3.37 -0.18 -10.44
N PHE A 89 -2.65 0.39 -11.41
CA PHE A 89 -2.23 -0.35 -12.61
C PHE A 89 -1.32 -1.51 -12.25
N PHE A 90 -0.26 -1.27 -11.47
CA PHE A 90 0.72 -2.30 -11.17
C PHE A 90 0.25 -3.31 -10.12
N THR A 91 -0.66 -2.93 -9.22
CA THR A 91 -1.32 -3.89 -8.33
C THR A 91 -2.18 -4.87 -9.13
N ALA A 92 -3.00 -4.38 -10.07
CA ALA A 92 -3.77 -5.25 -10.94
C ALA A 92 -2.87 -6.16 -11.80
N ALA A 93 -1.78 -5.60 -12.34
CA ALA A 93 -0.77 -6.32 -13.10
C ALA A 93 -0.10 -7.42 -12.28
N ALA A 94 0.32 -7.13 -11.05
CA ALA A 94 0.97 -8.08 -10.16
C ALA A 94 0.05 -9.24 -9.76
N ILE A 95 -1.22 -8.93 -9.43
CA ILE A 95 -2.22 -9.95 -9.09
C ILE A 95 -2.53 -10.84 -10.30
N GLY A 96 -2.68 -10.25 -11.51
CA GLY A 96 -2.91 -11.02 -12.73
C GLY A 96 -1.74 -11.95 -13.06
N MET A 97 -0.49 -11.47 -12.93
CA MET A 97 0.69 -12.33 -13.08
C MET A 97 0.75 -13.44 -12.03
N ALA A 98 0.47 -13.11 -10.76
CA ALA A 98 0.46 -14.09 -9.68
C ALA A 98 -0.61 -15.17 -9.91
N GLY A 99 -1.81 -14.79 -10.36
CA GLY A 99 -2.87 -15.73 -10.72
C GLY A 99 -2.43 -16.69 -11.83
N ARG A 100 -1.84 -16.17 -12.91
CA ARG A 100 -1.31 -17.02 -14.01
C ARG A 100 -0.18 -17.92 -13.56
N ALA A 101 0.76 -17.41 -12.74
CA ALA A 101 1.82 -18.23 -12.18
C ALA A 101 1.29 -19.37 -11.31
N LEU A 102 0.19 -19.15 -10.57
CA LEU A 102 -0.46 -20.16 -9.75
C LEU A 102 -1.21 -21.21 -10.60
N GLU A 103 -1.78 -20.81 -11.74
CA GLU A 103 -2.52 -21.68 -12.66
C GLU A 103 -1.60 -22.50 -13.59
N THR A 104 -0.61 -21.84 -14.17
CA THR A 104 0.22 -22.43 -15.26
C THR A 104 1.66 -22.73 -14.83
N GLY A 105 2.08 -22.27 -13.65
CA GLY A 105 3.46 -22.37 -13.17
C GLY A 105 4.40 -21.27 -13.70
N ILE A 106 3.98 -20.47 -14.69
CA ILE A 106 4.81 -19.48 -15.37
C ILE A 106 4.12 -18.11 -15.36
N ALA A 107 4.87 -17.07 -15.02
CA ALA A 107 4.46 -15.67 -15.11
C ALA A 107 5.14 -14.98 -16.29
N SER A 108 4.38 -14.30 -17.15
CA SER A 108 4.91 -13.56 -18.30
C SER A 108 4.67 -12.05 -18.16
N THR A 109 5.52 -11.26 -18.82
CA THR A 109 5.31 -9.80 -18.93
C THR A 109 4.08 -9.45 -19.74
N GLY A 110 3.66 -10.31 -20.65
CA GLY A 110 2.41 -10.18 -21.39
C GLY A 110 1.19 -10.21 -20.47
N ASP A 111 1.17 -11.13 -19.50
CA ASP A 111 0.10 -11.24 -18.50
C ASP A 111 0.05 -9.99 -17.62
N MET A 112 1.21 -9.41 -17.27
CA MET A 112 1.33 -8.15 -16.53
C MET A 112 0.56 -7.02 -17.23
N TRP A 113 0.91 -6.75 -18.49
CA TRP A 113 0.31 -5.65 -19.25
C TRP A 113 -1.17 -5.91 -19.56
N ALA A 114 -1.54 -7.16 -19.84
CA ALA A 114 -2.93 -7.52 -20.09
C ALA A 114 -3.81 -7.30 -18.87
N ALA A 115 -3.40 -7.79 -17.70
CA ALA A 115 -4.13 -7.62 -16.45
C ALA A 115 -4.18 -6.15 -16.02
N GLY A 116 -3.03 -5.44 -16.07
CA GLY A 116 -2.96 -4.03 -15.73
C GLY A 116 -3.93 -3.20 -16.58
N LYS A 117 -3.91 -3.34 -17.90
CA LYS A 117 -4.81 -2.60 -18.79
C LYS A 117 -6.28 -2.97 -18.56
N LYS A 118 -6.59 -4.26 -18.41
CA LYS A 118 -7.96 -4.74 -18.25
C LYS A 118 -8.61 -4.22 -16.99
N HIS A 119 -7.88 -4.23 -15.87
CA HIS A 119 -8.46 -3.95 -14.55
C HIS A 119 -8.12 -2.57 -14.00
N PHE A 120 -7.32 -1.76 -14.73
CA PHE A 120 -6.84 -0.45 -14.27
C PHE A 120 -7.94 0.44 -13.69
N LEU A 121 -8.98 0.71 -14.48
CA LEU A 121 -10.03 1.65 -14.08
C LEU A 121 -10.78 1.16 -12.85
N ASN A 122 -11.15 -0.11 -12.82
CA ASN A 122 -11.85 -0.69 -11.69
C ASN A 122 -10.97 -0.71 -10.43
N MET A 123 -9.67 -0.99 -10.58
CA MET A 123 -8.71 -0.97 -9.48
C MET A 123 -8.49 0.46 -8.96
N PHE A 124 -8.37 1.44 -9.86
CA PHE A 124 -8.24 2.86 -9.50
C PHE A 124 -9.46 3.34 -8.70
N LEU A 125 -10.66 3.06 -9.19
CA LEU A 125 -11.90 3.41 -8.47
C LEU A 125 -12.04 2.66 -7.14
N ALA A 126 -11.63 1.38 -7.09
CA ALA A 126 -11.62 0.61 -5.84
C ALA A 126 -10.62 1.21 -4.83
N SER A 127 -9.44 1.64 -5.29
CA SER A 127 -8.44 2.29 -4.43
C SER A 127 -8.94 3.60 -3.85
N ILE A 128 -9.63 4.42 -4.66
CA ILE A 128 -10.26 5.65 -4.19
C ILE A 128 -11.37 5.33 -3.17
N LEU A 129 -12.26 4.39 -3.49
CA LEU A 129 -13.36 4.00 -2.61
C LEU A 129 -12.85 3.48 -1.25
N THR A 130 -11.89 2.57 -1.27
CA THR A 130 -11.29 2.03 -0.04
C THR A 130 -10.51 3.08 0.73
N GLY A 131 -9.83 4.00 0.02
CA GLY A 131 -9.18 5.16 0.62
C GLY A 131 -10.16 6.05 1.38
N PHE A 132 -11.30 6.40 0.76
CA PHE A 132 -12.36 7.16 1.43
C PHE A 132 -12.93 6.43 2.65
N MET A 133 -13.11 5.11 2.56
CA MET A 133 -13.56 4.31 3.71
C MET A 133 -12.59 4.39 4.89
N VAL A 134 -11.27 4.36 4.63
CA VAL A 134 -10.26 4.49 5.69
C VAL A 134 -10.22 5.92 6.24
N ILE A 135 -10.23 6.93 5.36
CA ILE A 135 -10.20 8.35 5.75
C ILE A 135 -11.43 8.73 6.59
N ALA A 136 -12.59 8.11 6.34
CA ALA A 136 -13.80 8.35 7.16
C ALA A 136 -13.56 8.13 8.66
N GLY A 137 -12.60 7.27 9.03
CA GLY A 137 -12.20 7.08 10.43
C GLY A 137 -11.56 8.32 11.08
N MET A 138 -11.07 9.30 10.29
CA MET A 138 -10.55 10.55 10.85
C MET A 138 -11.60 11.35 11.63
N VAL A 139 -12.88 11.02 11.48
CA VAL A 139 -13.97 11.59 12.27
C VAL A 139 -13.73 11.42 13.79
N PHE A 140 -13.05 10.36 14.20
CA PHE A 140 -12.71 10.14 15.61
C PHE A 140 -11.69 11.14 16.17
N LEU A 141 -10.92 11.82 15.32
CA LEU A 141 -9.95 12.84 15.72
C LEU A 141 -10.58 14.23 15.92
N LEU A 142 -11.75 14.47 15.27
CA LEU A 142 -12.39 15.80 15.27
C LEU A 142 -12.65 16.39 16.67
N PRO A 143 -13.15 15.61 17.66
CA PRO A 143 -13.41 16.17 19.00
C PRO A 143 -12.15 16.69 19.68
N GLY A 144 -11.00 15.98 19.52
CA GLY A 144 -9.72 16.42 20.07
C GLY A 144 -9.17 17.65 19.36
N ILE A 145 -9.25 17.67 18.01
CA ILE A 145 -8.76 18.79 17.19
C ILE A 145 -9.58 20.06 17.48
N ALA A 146 -10.90 19.95 17.62
CA ALA A 146 -11.80 21.09 17.84
C ALA A 146 -11.55 21.81 19.17
N LEU A 147 -10.94 21.12 20.14
CA LEU A 147 -10.61 21.69 21.44
C LEU A 147 -9.16 22.16 21.56
N LEU A 148 -8.37 22.10 20.50
CA LEU A 148 -7.01 22.65 20.50
C LEU A 148 -7.06 24.18 20.41
N PRO A 149 -6.61 24.90 21.45
CA PRO A 149 -6.55 26.37 21.40
C PRO A 149 -5.46 26.86 20.45
N GLN A 150 -5.65 28.05 19.90
CA GLN A 150 -4.61 28.75 19.16
C GLN A 150 -4.03 29.88 20.00
N PRO A 151 -2.70 30.02 20.13
CA PRO A 151 -1.61 29.16 19.64
C PRO A 151 -1.50 27.86 20.45
N PHE A 152 -1.00 26.79 19.83
CA PHE A 152 -0.92 25.42 20.33
C PHE A 152 -0.42 25.32 21.80
N GLN A 153 -1.31 25.49 22.76
CA GLN A 153 -1.09 25.14 24.16
C GLN A 153 -2.14 24.06 24.52
N PRO A 154 -1.81 22.78 24.37
CA PRO A 154 -2.79 21.72 24.54
C PRO A 154 -3.21 21.62 26.02
N GLU A 155 -4.46 21.96 26.31
CA GLU A 155 -5.07 21.67 27.59
C GLU A 155 -5.14 20.14 27.82
N PRO A 156 -5.02 19.65 29.06
CA PRO A 156 -5.06 18.22 29.37
C PRO A 156 -6.32 17.50 28.82
N GLN A 157 -7.46 18.18 28.79
CA GLN A 157 -8.71 17.64 28.27
C GLN A 157 -8.65 17.44 26.73
N ALA A 158 -8.15 18.42 25.99
CA ALA A 158 -7.98 18.34 24.55
C ALA A 158 -7.00 17.21 24.18
N MET A 159 -5.90 17.06 24.91
CA MET A 159 -4.96 15.97 24.75
C MET A 159 -5.58 14.60 25.04
N GLY A 160 -6.37 14.48 26.11
CA GLY A 160 -7.07 13.24 26.45
C GLY A 160 -8.03 12.80 25.34
N LEU A 161 -8.81 13.72 24.77
CA LEU A 161 -9.71 13.45 23.66
C LEU A 161 -8.96 13.12 22.36
N LEU A 162 -7.85 13.82 22.11
CA LEU A 162 -7.01 13.54 20.92
C LEU A 162 -6.41 12.13 21.00
N ILE A 163 -5.84 11.75 22.14
CA ILE A 163 -5.28 10.41 22.36
C ILE A 163 -6.38 9.33 22.19
N THR A 164 -7.56 9.56 22.79
CA THR A 164 -8.70 8.65 22.64
C THR A 164 -9.12 8.53 21.17
N GLY A 165 -9.20 9.65 20.46
CA GLY A 165 -9.51 9.69 19.03
C GLY A 165 -8.49 8.93 18.20
N VAL A 166 -7.20 9.07 18.49
CA VAL A 166 -6.11 8.32 17.82
C VAL A 166 -6.26 6.82 18.04
N VAL A 167 -6.54 6.37 19.26
CA VAL A 167 -6.75 4.95 19.57
C VAL A 167 -7.97 4.41 18.81
N LEU A 168 -9.10 5.14 18.82
CA LEU A 168 -10.29 4.75 18.06
C LEU A 168 -10.04 4.71 16.55
N PHE A 169 -9.31 5.70 16.02
CA PHE A 169 -8.91 5.72 14.62
C PHE A 169 -8.02 4.53 14.27
N MET A 170 -7.04 4.18 15.10
CA MET A 170 -6.19 3.01 14.89
C MET A 170 -6.99 1.70 14.88
N LEU A 171 -7.92 1.51 15.82
CA LEU A 171 -8.78 0.33 15.85
C LEU A 171 -9.69 0.25 14.63
N TYR A 172 -10.24 1.38 14.19
CA TYR A 172 -11.02 1.48 12.96
C TYR A 172 -10.18 1.13 11.73
N ALA A 173 -9.02 1.76 11.57
CA ALA A 173 -8.11 1.54 10.44
C ALA A 173 -7.64 0.07 10.38
N LEU A 174 -7.33 -0.54 11.53
CA LEU A 174 -6.99 -1.95 11.64
C LEU A 174 -8.15 -2.84 11.16
N SER A 175 -9.35 -2.56 11.63
CA SER A 175 -10.56 -3.30 11.22
C SER A 175 -10.81 -3.17 9.73
N MET A 176 -10.71 -1.97 9.17
CA MET A 176 -10.85 -1.72 7.74
C MET A 176 -9.76 -2.39 6.93
N SER A 177 -8.50 -2.39 7.39
CA SER A 177 -7.40 -3.06 6.68
C SER A 177 -7.64 -4.56 6.53
N LEU A 178 -8.22 -5.22 7.55
CA LEU A 178 -8.58 -6.64 7.49
C LEU A 178 -9.79 -6.90 6.58
N LEU A 179 -10.84 -6.09 6.71
CA LEU A 179 -12.06 -6.24 5.90
C LEU A 179 -11.82 -6.00 4.41
N LEU A 180 -10.92 -5.07 4.08
CA LEU A 180 -10.62 -4.64 2.72
C LEU A 180 -9.38 -5.31 2.12
N ALA A 181 -8.67 -6.16 2.89
CA ALA A 181 -7.42 -6.79 2.47
C ALA A 181 -7.52 -7.55 1.14
N VAL A 182 -8.69 -8.13 0.86
CA VAL A 182 -8.91 -9.02 -0.29
C VAL A 182 -9.57 -8.31 -1.47
N VAL A 183 -9.94 -7.02 -1.33
CA VAL A 183 -10.59 -6.24 -2.42
C VAL A 183 -9.84 -6.31 -3.75
N PRO A 184 -8.52 -6.04 -3.81
CA PRO A 184 -7.80 -6.06 -5.09
C PRO A 184 -7.76 -7.46 -5.72
N TYR A 185 -7.68 -8.49 -4.89
CA TYR A 185 -7.64 -9.89 -5.35
C TYR A 185 -9.00 -10.35 -5.90
N ALA A 186 -10.09 -10.02 -5.20
CA ALA A 186 -11.45 -10.29 -5.68
C ALA A 186 -11.74 -9.57 -7.00
N LEU A 187 -11.31 -8.31 -7.11
CA LEU A 187 -11.50 -7.49 -8.30
C LEU A 187 -10.83 -8.12 -9.53
N VAL A 188 -9.55 -8.52 -9.41
CA VAL A 188 -8.78 -9.04 -10.55
C VAL A 188 -9.15 -10.49 -10.86
N THR A 189 -9.30 -11.34 -9.82
CA THR A 189 -9.52 -12.78 -10.00
C THR A 189 -10.95 -13.10 -10.46
N ASP A 190 -11.96 -12.34 -9.99
CA ASP A 190 -13.38 -12.54 -10.30
C ASP A 190 -13.92 -11.55 -11.32
N ASP A 191 -13.07 -10.66 -11.85
CA ASP A 191 -13.42 -9.60 -12.80
C ASP A 191 -14.57 -8.71 -12.28
N LEU A 192 -14.48 -8.32 -11.00
CA LEU A 192 -15.53 -7.56 -10.33
C LEU A 192 -15.34 -6.04 -10.49
N GLY A 193 -16.47 -5.32 -10.47
CA GLY A 193 -16.43 -3.86 -10.31
C GLY A 193 -16.08 -3.46 -8.86
N PRO A 194 -15.69 -2.19 -8.62
CA PRO A 194 -15.15 -1.71 -7.34
C PRO A 194 -16.04 -2.03 -6.13
N VAL A 195 -17.31 -1.68 -6.21
CA VAL A 195 -18.27 -1.89 -5.10
C VAL A 195 -18.52 -3.37 -4.83
N LYS A 196 -18.65 -4.19 -5.90
CA LYS A 196 -18.82 -5.63 -5.74
C LYS A 196 -17.59 -6.30 -5.12
N ALA A 197 -16.39 -5.83 -5.47
CA ALA A 197 -15.14 -6.31 -4.89
C ALA A 197 -15.05 -6.02 -3.38
N VAL A 198 -15.51 -4.84 -2.94
CA VAL A 198 -15.61 -4.51 -1.50
C VAL A 198 -16.55 -5.47 -0.78
N TRP A 199 -17.75 -5.69 -1.32
CA TRP A 199 -18.72 -6.62 -0.71
C TRP A 199 -18.19 -8.07 -0.71
N SER A 200 -17.52 -8.49 -1.78
CA SER A 200 -16.86 -9.79 -1.87
C SER A 200 -15.80 -9.95 -0.80
N SER A 201 -14.97 -8.91 -0.57
CA SER A 201 -13.94 -8.91 0.46
C SER A 201 -14.52 -9.04 1.86
N VAL A 202 -15.58 -8.29 2.18
CA VAL A 202 -16.29 -8.40 3.48
C VAL A 202 -16.90 -9.79 3.65
N GLY A 203 -17.52 -10.34 2.60
CA GLY A 203 -18.03 -11.72 2.61
C GLY A 203 -16.91 -12.73 2.84
N PHE A 204 -15.81 -12.62 2.09
CA PHE A 204 -14.65 -13.50 2.22
C PHE A 204 -14.07 -13.49 3.63
N PHE A 205 -13.91 -12.31 4.24
CA PHE A 205 -13.44 -12.16 5.62
C PHE A 205 -14.37 -12.87 6.61
N ARG A 206 -15.70 -12.77 6.47
CA ARG A 206 -16.66 -13.40 7.38
C ARG A 206 -16.50 -14.92 7.42
N TYR A 207 -16.24 -15.55 6.26
CA TYR A 207 -16.11 -17.01 6.16
C TYR A 207 -14.69 -17.51 6.46
N ASN A 208 -13.65 -16.68 6.22
CA ASN A 208 -12.23 -17.07 6.30
C ASN A 208 -11.44 -16.17 7.27
N LYS A 209 -12.08 -15.66 8.33
CA LYS A 209 -11.51 -14.67 9.25
C LYS A 209 -10.17 -15.07 9.85
N PHE A 210 -10.00 -16.33 10.21
CA PHE A 210 -8.76 -16.83 10.81
C PHE A 210 -7.62 -16.88 9.79
N ASP A 211 -7.88 -17.35 8.58
CA ASP A 211 -6.88 -17.42 7.53
C ASP A 211 -6.41 -16.02 7.11
N VAL A 212 -7.37 -15.09 6.97
CA VAL A 212 -7.08 -13.68 6.66
C VAL A 212 -6.26 -13.04 7.79
N LEU A 213 -6.66 -13.27 9.06
CA LEU A 213 -5.96 -12.71 10.22
C LEU A 213 -4.54 -13.25 10.33
N VAL A 214 -4.35 -14.57 10.21
CA VAL A 214 -3.04 -15.22 10.32
C VAL A 214 -2.12 -14.75 9.20
N LEU A 215 -2.59 -14.71 7.95
CA LEU A 215 -1.80 -14.22 6.83
C LEU A 215 -1.47 -12.72 6.98
N TRP A 216 -2.45 -11.91 7.39
CA TRP A 216 -2.25 -10.49 7.64
C TRP A 216 -1.20 -10.24 8.73
N LEU A 217 -1.29 -10.96 9.87
CA LEU A 217 -0.31 -10.87 10.95
C LEU A 217 1.09 -11.30 10.49
N ALA A 218 1.19 -12.36 9.69
CA ALA A 218 2.48 -12.79 9.14
C ALA A 218 3.10 -11.69 8.25
N VAL A 219 2.32 -11.08 7.36
CA VAL A 219 2.78 -9.98 6.49
C VAL A 219 3.20 -8.78 7.32
N VAL A 220 2.40 -8.38 8.32
CA VAL A 220 2.72 -7.26 9.21
C VAL A 220 3.98 -7.54 10.02
N ALA A 221 4.12 -8.72 10.59
CA ALA A 221 5.30 -9.10 11.37
C ALA A 221 6.59 -9.06 10.53
N ILE A 222 6.55 -9.58 9.31
CA ILE A 222 7.71 -9.51 8.39
C ILE A 222 8.01 -8.07 8.01
N SER A 223 6.98 -7.26 7.70
CA SER A 223 7.14 -5.85 7.34
C SER A 223 7.73 -5.02 8.48
N LEU A 224 7.25 -5.22 9.71
CA LEU A 224 7.78 -4.57 10.90
C LEU A 224 9.22 -5.02 11.19
N GLY A 225 9.51 -6.31 11.06
CA GLY A 225 10.88 -6.83 11.21
C GLY A 225 11.87 -6.16 10.24
N LEU A 226 11.50 -6.03 8.97
CA LEU A 226 12.31 -5.31 7.98
C LEU A 226 12.48 -3.82 8.31
N GLN A 227 11.42 -3.14 8.77
CA GLN A 227 11.49 -1.75 9.17
C GLN A 227 12.36 -1.55 10.42
N MET A 228 12.28 -2.45 11.40
CA MET A 228 13.14 -2.39 12.58
C MET A 228 14.62 -2.55 12.23
N ILE A 229 14.95 -3.45 11.30
CA ILE A 229 16.32 -3.62 10.79
C ILE A 229 16.79 -2.31 10.12
N GLY A 230 15.95 -1.72 9.24
CA GLY A 230 16.27 -0.45 8.59
C GLY A 230 16.39 0.73 9.56
N GLY A 231 15.47 0.82 10.54
CA GLY A 231 15.43 1.89 11.54
C GLY A 231 16.55 1.82 12.57
N ALA A 232 16.89 0.63 13.08
CA ALA A 232 17.99 0.44 14.04
C ALA A 232 19.34 0.89 13.47
N VAL A 233 19.48 0.76 12.17
CA VAL A 233 20.69 1.19 11.43
C VAL A 233 20.73 2.70 11.22
N SER A 234 19.57 3.34 11.04
CA SER A 234 19.48 4.80 10.87
C SER A 234 19.65 5.57 12.17
N ALA A 235 19.44 4.92 13.32
CA ALA A 235 19.59 5.52 14.65
C ALA A 235 21.05 5.60 15.14
N GLY A 236 21.98 4.94 14.47
CA GLY A 236 23.42 5.11 14.71
C GLY A 236 23.89 6.45 14.15
N GLU A 237 24.53 7.28 14.99
CA GLU A 237 24.98 8.65 14.69
C GLU A 237 26.01 8.78 13.53
N ASN A 238 26.37 7.69 12.86
CA ASN A 238 27.29 7.70 11.75
C ASN A 238 26.55 7.66 10.40
N VAL A 239 26.72 8.71 9.62
CA VAL A 239 26.23 8.92 8.24
C VAL A 239 26.54 7.75 7.27
N SER A 240 27.38 6.81 7.69
CA SER A 240 27.89 5.68 6.89
C SER A 240 26.85 4.58 6.59
N PHE A 241 25.63 4.62 7.18
CA PHE A 241 24.65 3.53 7.06
C PHE A 241 23.44 3.82 6.15
N GLN A 242 23.42 4.94 5.43
CA GLN A 242 22.42 5.21 4.38
C GLN A 242 22.25 4.07 3.34
N PRO A 243 23.32 3.32 2.95
CA PRO A 243 23.17 2.19 2.02
C PRO A 243 22.24 1.09 2.52
N LEU A 244 22.16 0.86 3.84
CA LEU A 244 21.35 -0.25 4.37
C LEU A 244 19.85 0.06 4.36
N SER A 245 19.43 1.32 4.52
CA SER A 245 18.03 1.73 4.34
C SER A 245 17.58 1.55 2.87
N ALA A 246 18.47 1.80 1.92
CA ALA A 246 18.21 1.52 0.51
C ALA A 246 18.09 0.00 0.24
N VAL A 247 18.93 -0.83 0.88
CA VAL A 247 18.84 -2.29 0.77
C VAL A 247 17.52 -2.82 1.34
N THR A 248 17.07 -2.34 2.51
CA THR A 248 15.76 -2.74 3.07
C THR A 248 14.60 -2.32 2.19
N GLY A 249 14.67 -1.15 1.55
CA GLY A 249 13.71 -0.71 0.54
C GLY A 249 13.68 -1.63 -0.68
N LEU A 250 14.84 -2.01 -1.20
CA LEU A 250 14.95 -2.95 -2.32
C LEU A 250 14.43 -4.35 -1.96
N VAL A 251 14.73 -4.86 -0.76
CA VAL A 251 14.18 -6.14 -0.27
C VAL A 251 12.65 -6.08 -0.20
N ASN A 252 12.08 -4.97 0.26
CA ASN A 252 10.64 -4.80 0.30
C ASN A 252 10.04 -4.88 -1.11
N VAL A 253 10.59 -4.13 -2.08
CA VAL A 253 10.08 -4.07 -3.47
C VAL A 253 10.28 -5.38 -4.22
N LEU A 254 11.45 -6.03 -4.06
CA LEU A 254 11.84 -7.20 -4.86
C LEU A 254 11.40 -8.53 -4.25
N VAL A 255 11.22 -8.59 -2.94
CA VAL A 255 10.93 -9.85 -2.24
C VAL A 255 9.57 -9.78 -1.56
N LEU A 256 9.36 -8.84 -0.63
CA LEU A 256 8.19 -8.86 0.21
C LEU A 256 6.91 -8.53 -0.57
N SER A 257 6.91 -7.50 -1.42
CA SER A 257 5.74 -7.09 -2.18
C SER A 257 5.24 -8.16 -3.18
N PRO A 258 6.10 -8.77 -4.02
CA PRO A 258 5.64 -9.84 -4.90
C PRO A 258 5.25 -11.10 -4.12
N LEU A 259 5.96 -11.43 -3.05
CA LEU A 259 5.69 -12.60 -2.24
C LEU A 259 4.31 -12.49 -1.53
N THR A 260 4.04 -11.35 -0.92
CA THR A 260 2.74 -11.07 -0.29
C THR A 260 1.60 -11.09 -1.31
N THR A 261 1.83 -10.58 -2.52
CA THR A 261 0.83 -10.64 -3.60
C THR A 261 0.52 -12.09 -3.99
N VAL A 262 1.53 -12.95 -4.12
CA VAL A 262 1.34 -14.38 -4.39
C VAL A 262 0.57 -15.05 -3.25
N TRP A 263 0.91 -14.78 -1.99
CA TRP A 263 0.23 -15.36 -0.83
C TRP A 263 -1.25 -14.99 -0.78
N TRP A 264 -1.58 -13.71 -0.94
CA TRP A 264 -2.97 -13.25 -0.93
C TRP A 264 -3.76 -13.78 -2.14
N THR A 265 -3.16 -13.77 -3.34
CA THR A 265 -3.79 -14.34 -4.54
C THR A 265 -4.08 -15.83 -4.33
N ARG A 266 -3.10 -16.57 -3.80
CA ARG A 266 -3.26 -18.01 -3.52
C ARG A 266 -4.32 -18.26 -2.46
N LEU A 267 -4.33 -17.50 -1.37
CA LEU A 267 -5.36 -17.60 -0.34
C LEU A 267 -6.75 -17.40 -0.95
N TYR A 268 -6.92 -16.34 -1.72
CA TYR A 268 -8.19 -16.04 -2.36
C TYR A 268 -8.63 -17.16 -3.32
N MET A 269 -7.78 -17.57 -4.23
CA MET A 269 -8.08 -18.61 -5.22
C MET A 269 -8.33 -19.98 -4.57
N SER A 270 -7.60 -20.33 -3.50
CA SER A 270 -7.78 -21.62 -2.80
C SER A 270 -9.12 -21.69 -2.04
N ARG A 271 -9.56 -20.58 -1.45
CA ARG A 271 -10.83 -20.53 -0.69
C ARG A 271 -12.05 -20.34 -1.60
N THR A 272 -11.87 -19.79 -2.81
CA THR A 272 -12.94 -19.66 -3.82
C THR A 272 -13.02 -20.86 -4.78
N GLY A 273 -12.19 -21.90 -4.58
CA GLY A 273 -12.20 -23.12 -5.38
C GLY A 273 -11.48 -23.02 -6.73
N LYS A 274 -10.97 -21.85 -7.11
CA LYS A 274 -10.37 -21.63 -8.44
C LYS A 274 -9.07 -22.39 -8.68
N LEU A 275 -8.31 -22.74 -7.64
CA LEU A 275 -7.12 -23.58 -7.77
C LEU A 275 -7.45 -25.08 -7.98
N LEU A 276 -8.67 -25.51 -7.65
CA LEU A 276 -9.10 -26.90 -7.82
C LEU A 276 -9.57 -27.19 -9.25
N ASP A 277 -10.13 -26.19 -9.93
CA ASP A 277 -10.65 -26.31 -11.30
C ASP A 277 -9.56 -26.28 -12.39
N SER A 278 -8.35 -25.86 -12.05
CA SER A 278 -7.27 -25.72 -13.03
C SER A 278 -6.72 -27.02 -13.59
N GLY A 279 -7.19 -28.20 -13.10
CA GLY A 279 -6.81 -29.50 -13.65
C GLY A 279 -5.31 -29.81 -13.68
N VAL A 280 -4.50 -28.88 -13.21
CA VAL A 280 -3.05 -29.04 -13.10
C VAL A 280 -2.80 -30.06 -12.00
N LYS A 281 -2.62 -31.34 -12.39
CA LYS A 281 -1.96 -32.32 -11.52
C LYS A 281 -0.71 -31.64 -10.98
N ASN A 282 -0.71 -31.40 -9.67
CA ASN A 282 0.41 -30.84 -8.94
C ASN A 282 1.75 -31.33 -9.52
N PRO A 283 2.50 -30.52 -10.27
CA PRO A 283 3.82 -30.95 -10.74
C PRO A 283 4.88 -30.83 -9.63
N TRP A 284 4.44 -30.54 -8.38
CA TRP A 284 5.33 -30.31 -7.23
C TRP A 284 5.06 -31.25 -6.07
#